data_2259b5d20fae8b765c49043745c60fbb
#
_entry.id   2259b5d20fae8b765c49043745c60fbb
#
_cell.length_a   1.000
_cell.length_b   1.000
_cell.length_c   1.000
_cell.angle_alpha   90.00
_cell.angle_beta   90.00
_cell.angle_gamma   90.00
#
_symmetry.space_group_name_H-M   'P 1'
#
loop_
_entity.id
_entity.type
_entity.pdbx_description
1 polymer ?
#
loop_
_entity_poly.entity_id
_entity_poly.type
_entity_poly.pdbx_seq_one_letter_code
_entity_poly.pdbx_strand_id
1 'polypeptide(L)'
;EGNIYYVYNAKFPVRDEHYDWSQYLPGNTSKTLWTDYLPFDKLPQISNPSSGFLQNCNNTPFQTTIGPDNPNPKDFSPTLGIETHMTNRSLRAIELFGNDSSITTKEFYSYKFDTKYSEHSVIMKSINLVLKQPPPEDGILKEALEVLKNWDGDTGPESEGTALVVLSMRPSDANELSIDPSILLDRIYDSAVLLKKIYGRLDVPWKIVNRLVRGTMDIGLGGAPDVLRAVYGRWTDKNRLEG
;
A
#
# COMPACT_ATOMS: atom_id res chain seq x y z
N GLU A 1 14.69 -25.93 -15.92
CA GLU A 1 13.79 -25.87 -14.75
C GLU A 1 14.52 -25.23 -13.57
N GLY A 2 13.79 -24.49 -12.71
CA GLY A 2 14.39 -23.73 -11.62
C GLY A 2 14.83 -22.30 -11.97
N ASN A 3 14.82 -21.90 -13.23
CA ASN A 3 15.09 -20.52 -13.61
C ASN A 3 13.88 -19.62 -13.39
N ILE A 4 14.13 -18.44 -12.82
CA ILE A 4 13.13 -17.39 -12.62
C ILE A 4 13.54 -16.12 -13.31
N TYR A 5 12.57 -15.37 -13.84
CA TYR A 5 12.83 -14.17 -14.62
C TYR A 5 11.75 -13.13 -14.39
N TYR A 6 12.17 -11.88 -14.29
CA TYR A 6 11.32 -10.71 -14.20
C TYR A 6 11.69 -9.71 -15.28
N VAL A 7 10.70 -9.06 -15.86
CA VAL A 7 10.87 -7.87 -16.70
C VAL A 7 9.75 -6.87 -16.41
N TYR A 8 10.12 -5.61 -16.25
CA TYR A 8 9.16 -4.50 -16.19
C TYR A 8 8.67 -4.20 -17.60
N ASN A 9 7.72 -5.02 -18.08
CA ASN A 9 7.30 -5.06 -19.46
C ASN A 9 6.35 -3.91 -19.81
N ALA A 10 6.88 -2.89 -20.48
CA ALA A 10 6.11 -1.76 -20.98
C ALA A 10 6.70 -1.22 -22.28
N LYS A 11 5.89 -0.52 -23.08
CA LYS A 11 6.37 0.32 -24.18
C LYS A 11 6.78 1.68 -23.62
N PHE A 12 8.02 1.80 -23.17
CA PHE A 12 8.57 3.07 -22.72
C PHE A 12 8.96 3.94 -23.89
N PRO A 13 8.31 5.10 -24.09
CA PRO A 13 8.73 6.04 -25.11
C PRO A 13 10.09 6.64 -24.75
N VAL A 14 10.98 6.74 -25.72
CA VAL A 14 12.19 7.55 -25.61
C VAL A 14 11.76 9.01 -25.66
N ARG A 15 12.02 9.75 -24.60
CA ARG A 15 11.58 11.13 -24.39
C ARG A 15 12.75 12.09 -24.38
N ASP A 16 12.55 13.27 -24.96
CA ASP A 16 13.55 14.36 -24.96
C ASP A 16 13.80 14.85 -23.52
N GLU A 17 15.04 14.72 -23.05
CA GLU A 17 15.43 15.04 -21.68
C GLU A 17 15.43 16.56 -21.36
N HIS A 18 15.23 17.43 -22.35
CA HIS A 18 15.08 18.86 -22.15
C HIS A 18 13.70 19.27 -21.62
N TYR A 19 12.75 18.34 -21.56
CA TYR A 19 11.39 18.59 -21.06
C TYR A 19 11.16 17.88 -19.72
N ASP A 20 10.46 18.58 -18.83
CA ASP A 20 9.87 17.96 -17.65
C ASP A 20 8.55 17.26 -18.01
N TRP A 21 8.59 15.95 -18.16
CA TRP A 21 7.47 15.13 -18.59
C TRP A 21 6.40 14.91 -17.49
N SER A 22 6.63 15.45 -16.28
CA SER A 22 5.62 15.50 -15.22
C SER A 22 4.71 16.74 -15.34
N GLN A 23 5.05 17.69 -16.22
CA GLN A 23 4.34 18.94 -16.43
C GLN A 23 3.59 18.97 -17.76
N TYR A 24 2.82 20.06 -17.99
CA TYR A 24 2.21 20.32 -19.28
C TYR A 24 3.28 20.60 -20.33
N LEU A 25 3.20 19.92 -21.45
CA LEU A 25 4.17 20.01 -22.54
C LEU A 25 3.65 20.86 -23.69
N PRO A 26 4.54 21.54 -24.47
CA PRO A 26 4.12 22.29 -25.63
C PRO A 26 3.59 21.34 -26.73
N GLY A 27 2.37 21.60 -27.20
CA GLY A 27 1.72 20.81 -28.25
C GLY A 27 2.04 21.27 -29.69
N ASN A 28 2.86 22.31 -29.84
CA ASN A 28 3.21 22.92 -31.12
C ASN A 28 4.59 22.53 -31.65
N THR A 29 5.17 21.45 -31.14
CA THR A 29 6.47 20.90 -31.57
C THR A 29 6.41 19.39 -31.73
N SER A 30 7.18 18.84 -32.67
CA SER A 30 7.33 17.39 -32.85
C SER A 30 8.24 16.74 -31.78
N LYS A 31 8.98 17.52 -31.00
CA LYS A 31 9.90 17.01 -29.98
C LYS A 31 9.21 16.33 -28.79
N THR A 32 7.92 16.58 -28.62
CA THR A 32 7.08 15.97 -27.58
C THR A 32 6.29 14.76 -28.10
N LEU A 33 6.53 14.32 -29.33
CA LEU A 33 5.94 13.10 -29.87
C LEU A 33 6.74 11.86 -29.47
N TRP A 34 6.04 10.78 -29.23
CA TRP A 34 6.64 9.47 -28.94
C TRP A 34 6.85 8.71 -30.24
N THR A 35 8.03 8.86 -30.81
CA THR A 35 8.39 8.23 -32.10
C THR A 35 9.15 6.94 -31.92
N ASP A 36 9.92 6.83 -30.82
CA ASP A 36 10.78 5.69 -30.52
C ASP A 36 10.48 5.11 -29.15
N TYR A 37 10.79 3.82 -29.00
CA TYR A 37 10.58 3.09 -27.73
C TYR A 37 11.86 2.42 -27.27
N LEU A 38 12.00 2.29 -25.95
CA LEU A 38 13.12 1.59 -25.34
C LEU A 38 13.15 0.13 -25.81
N PRO A 39 14.27 -0.38 -26.35
CA PRO A 39 14.41 -1.78 -26.73
C PRO A 39 14.20 -2.73 -25.55
N PHE A 40 13.71 -3.94 -25.82
CA PHE A 40 13.40 -4.93 -24.78
C PHE A 40 14.59 -5.24 -23.86
N ASP A 41 15.80 -5.37 -24.41
CA ASP A 41 17.03 -5.64 -23.68
C ASP A 41 17.49 -4.48 -22.79
N LYS A 42 16.85 -3.30 -22.91
CA LYS A 42 17.10 -2.10 -22.09
C LYS A 42 16.03 -1.88 -21.02
N LEU A 43 15.01 -2.72 -20.96
CA LEU A 43 14.01 -2.66 -19.90
C LEU A 43 14.61 -3.11 -18.56
N PRO A 44 14.08 -2.65 -17.42
CA PRO A 44 14.44 -3.22 -16.13
C PRO A 44 14.09 -4.70 -16.08
N GLN A 45 15.07 -5.56 -15.85
CA GLN A 45 14.89 -7.01 -15.84
C GLN A 45 15.87 -7.70 -14.89
N ILE A 46 15.48 -8.86 -14.36
CA ILE A 46 16.29 -9.67 -13.44
C ILE A 46 16.14 -11.13 -13.87
N SER A 47 17.25 -11.86 -13.89
CA SER A 47 17.29 -13.30 -14.14
C SER A 47 18.01 -13.98 -12.99
N ASN A 48 17.37 -15.00 -12.39
CA ASN A 48 17.97 -15.85 -11.37
C ASN A 48 18.67 -15.08 -10.24
N PRO A 49 17.97 -14.18 -9.50
CA PRO A 49 18.60 -13.44 -8.43
C PRO A 49 19.16 -14.37 -7.35
N SER A 50 20.24 -13.97 -6.71
CA SER A 50 20.91 -14.73 -5.63
C SER A 50 20.00 -15.03 -4.43
N SER A 51 18.97 -14.20 -4.24
CA SER A 51 17.92 -14.40 -3.24
C SER A 51 17.01 -15.60 -3.49
N GLY A 52 16.95 -16.10 -4.73
CA GLY A 52 16.10 -17.22 -5.13
C GLY A 52 14.62 -16.90 -5.32
N PHE A 53 14.18 -15.64 -5.17
CA PHE A 53 12.79 -15.25 -5.39
C PHE A 53 12.64 -13.92 -6.13
N LEU A 54 11.48 -13.73 -6.73
CA LEU A 54 11.02 -12.50 -7.36
C LEU A 54 9.58 -12.21 -6.93
N GLN A 55 9.26 -10.96 -6.67
CA GLN A 55 7.90 -10.51 -6.38
C GLN A 55 7.48 -9.35 -7.28
N ASN A 56 6.19 -9.21 -7.52
CA ASN A 56 5.57 -8.05 -8.11
C ASN A 56 4.16 -7.85 -7.55
N CYS A 57 4.01 -6.79 -6.77
CA CYS A 57 2.74 -6.35 -6.20
C CYS A 57 2.38 -4.93 -6.66
N ASN A 58 2.56 -4.65 -7.97
CA ASN A 58 2.37 -3.32 -8.57
C ASN A 58 3.30 -2.27 -7.97
N ASN A 59 4.57 -2.57 -7.93
CA ASN A 59 5.63 -1.75 -7.35
C ASN A 59 6.76 -1.46 -8.35
N THR A 60 7.70 -0.65 -7.90
CA THR A 60 8.93 -0.36 -8.62
C THR A 60 9.68 -1.62 -9.06
N PRO A 61 10.28 -1.65 -10.27
CA PRO A 61 11.17 -2.73 -10.69
C PRO A 61 12.52 -2.73 -9.94
N PHE A 62 12.81 -1.69 -9.18
CA PHE A 62 14.08 -1.51 -8.47
C PHE A 62 14.13 -2.22 -7.12
N GLN A 63 13.02 -2.85 -6.69
CA GLN A 63 12.90 -3.64 -5.46
C GLN A 63 11.98 -4.86 -5.66
N THR A 64 12.31 -5.70 -6.63
CA THR A 64 11.56 -6.95 -6.95
C THR A 64 12.06 -8.14 -6.15
N THR A 65 13.25 -8.01 -5.56
CA THR A 65 13.89 -9.01 -4.72
C THR A 65 14.74 -8.33 -3.64
N ILE A 66 15.43 -9.09 -2.80
CA ILE A 66 16.44 -8.58 -1.86
C ILE A 66 17.84 -8.67 -2.46
N GLY A 67 18.77 -7.84 -1.94
CA GLY A 67 20.18 -7.87 -2.32
C GLY A 67 20.50 -7.08 -3.59
N PRO A 68 21.70 -7.31 -4.18
CA PRO A 68 22.27 -6.45 -5.21
C PRO A 68 21.72 -6.71 -6.62
N ASP A 69 20.91 -7.73 -6.84
CA ASP A 69 20.46 -8.16 -8.17
C ASP A 69 19.30 -7.31 -8.73
N ASN A 70 18.78 -6.38 -7.93
CA ASN A 70 17.79 -5.43 -8.41
C ASN A 70 18.39 -4.46 -9.43
N PRO A 71 17.63 -4.06 -10.48
CA PRO A 71 18.09 -3.02 -11.41
C PRO A 71 18.42 -1.73 -10.66
N ASN A 72 19.50 -1.06 -11.06
CA ASN A 72 19.87 0.21 -10.46
C ASN A 72 19.05 1.34 -11.11
N PRO A 73 18.30 2.16 -10.37
CA PRO A 73 17.50 3.25 -10.94
C PRO A 73 18.36 4.29 -11.69
N LYS A 74 19.64 4.41 -11.37
CA LYS A 74 20.57 5.34 -12.05
C LYS A 74 20.91 4.93 -13.49
N ASP A 75 20.64 3.69 -13.86
CA ASP A 75 20.88 3.18 -15.21
C ASP A 75 19.73 3.53 -16.18
N PHE A 76 18.69 4.19 -15.69
CA PHE A 76 17.48 4.55 -16.46
C PHE A 76 17.24 6.05 -16.41
N SER A 77 16.93 6.63 -17.57
CA SER A 77 16.58 8.06 -17.63
C SER A 77 15.30 8.34 -16.82
N PRO A 78 15.28 9.39 -15.99
CA PRO A 78 14.09 9.78 -15.24
C PRO A 78 12.91 10.15 -16.15
N THR A 79 13.16 10.51 -17.41
CA THR A 79 12.11 10.81 -18.41
C THR A 79 11.29 9.60 -18.81
N LEU A 80 11.77 8.38 -18.55
CA LEU A 80 11.02 7.15 -18.80
C LEU A 80 9.81 7.02 -17.89
N GLY A 81 9.81 7.67 -16.73
CA GLY A 81 8.69 7.63 -15.78
C GLY A 81 8.49 6.24 -15.17
N ILE A 82 9.59 5.50 -14.95
CA ILE A 82 9.54 4.19 -14.30
C ILE A 82 9.12 4.41 -12.84
N GLU A 83 8.20 3.55 -12.37
CA GLU A 83 7.70 3.58 -11.00
C GLU A 83 8.84 3.43 -9.98
N THR A 84 8.84 4.27 -8.96
CA THR A 84 9.83 4.24 -7.86
C THR A 84 9.20 3.89 -6.51
N HIS A 85 7.89 3.72 -6.48
CA HIS A 85 7.11 3.49 -5.27
C HIS A 85 7.03 2.01 -4.90
N MET A 86 7.09 1.72 -3.60
CA MET A 86 6.78 0.40 -3.02
C MET A 86 5.38 0.41 -2.40
N THR A 87 4.54 -0.49 -2.84
CA THR A 87 3.24 -0.73 -2.20
C THR A 87 3.41 -1.45 -0.87
N ASN A 88 2.43 -1.37 0.03
CA ASN A 88 2.46 -2.16 1.25
C ASN A 88 2.57 -3.66 0.98
N ARG A 89 1.83 -4.16 -0.01
CA ARG A 89 1.87 -5.58 -0.41
C ARG A 89 3.27 -6.02 -0.86
N SER A 90 3.99 -5.15 -1.57
CA SER A 90 5.37 -5.45 -1.99
C SER A 90 6.36 -5.40 -0.83
N LEU A 91 6.20 -4.46 0.11
CA LEU A 91 7.00 -4.43 1.34
C LEU A 91 6.78 -5.71 2.15
N ARG A 92 5.52 -6.12 2.34
CA ARG A 92 5.19 -7.39 3.03
C ARG A 92 5.77 -8.61 2.30
N ALA A 93 5.68 -8.65 0.97
CA ALA A 93 6.28 -9.74 0.20
C ALA A 93 7.81 -9.82 0.41
N ILE A 94 8.51 -8.69 0.37
CA ILE A 94 9.96 -8.63 0.66
C ILE A 94 10.27 -9.09 2.10
N GLU A 95 9.50 -8.67 3.08
CA GLU A 95 9.67 -9.06 4.49
C GLU A 95 9.46 -10.56 4.71
N LEU A 96 8.38 -11.12 4.15
CA LEU A 96 7.99 -12.51 4.36
C LEU A 96 8.91 -13.47 3.59
N PHE A 97 9.11 -13.25 2.30
CA PHE A 97 9.95 -14.12 1.46
C PHE A 97 11.45 -13.88 1.69
N GLY A 98 11.85 -12.64 2.00
CA GLY A 98 13.27 -12.30 2.20
C GLY A 98 13.86 -12.81 3.51
N ASN A 99 13.03 -13.09 4.51
CA ASN A 99 13.47 -13.58 5.82
C ASN A 99 13.32 -15.10 5.98
N ASP A 100 12.82 -15.81 4.97
CA ASP A 100 12.58 -17.24 5.01
C ASP A 100 13.41 -17.97 3.94
N SER A 101 14.36 -18.76 4.37
CA SER A 101 15.26 -19.53 3.49
C SER A 101 14.69 -20.90 3.09
N SER A 102 13.53 -21.31 3.62
CA SER A 102 12.98 -22.66 3.43
C SER A 102 11.45 -22.66 3.50
N ILE A 103 10.82 -22.04 2.51
CA ILE A 103 9.36 -21.83 2.49
C ILE A 103 8.61 -23.14 2.26
N THR A 104 7.84 -23.56 3.24
CA THR A 104 6.91 -24.69 3.11
C THR A 104 5.63 -24.27 2.38
N THR A 105 4.88 -25.25 1.87
CA THR A 105 3.56 -24.98 1.26
C THR A 105 2.62 -24.23 2.20
N LYS A 106 2.64 -24.57 3.50
CA LYS A 106 1.80 -23.89 4.51
C LYS A 106 2.20 -22.42 4.68
N GLU A 107 3.48 -22.14 4.78
CA GLU A 107 4.01 -20.77 4.89
C GLU A 107 3.73 -19.96 3.64
N PHE A 108 3.91 -20.54 2.44
CA PHE A 108 3.56 -19.90 1.19
C PHE A 108 2.09 -19.44 1.16
N TYR A 109 1.16 -20.30 1.59
CA TYR A 109 -0.25 -19.89 1.70
C TYR A 109 -0.48 -18.82 2.75
N SER A 110 0.21 -18.88 3.89
CA SER A 110 0.16 -17.83 4.91
C SER A 110 0.65 -16.49 4.38
N TYR A 111 1.76 -16.46 3.65
CA TYR A 111 2.31 -15.25 3.03
C TYR A 111 1.40 -14.70 1.93
N LYS A 112 0.84 -15.59 1.10
CA LYS A 112 -0.10 -15.20 0.04
C LYS A 112 -1.34 -14.49 0.57
N PHE A 113 -1.81 -14.86 1.75
CA PHE A 113 -3.01 -14.31 2.37
C PHE A 113 -2.70 -13.38 3.55
N ASP A 114 -1.48 -12.85 3.62
CA ASP A 114 -1.10 -11.86 4.63
C ASP A 114 -1.99 -10.61 4.54
N THR A 115 -2.44 -10.16 5.70
CA THR A 115 -3.36 -9.03 5.86
C THR A 115 -2.76 -7.87 6.64
N LYS A 116 -1.43 -7.87 6.86
CA LYS A 116 -0.77 -6.85 7.66
C LYS A 116 -0.25 -5.66 6.86
N TYR A 117 -0.16 -4.54 7.53
CA TYR A 117 0.68 -3.44 7.10
C TYR A 117 2.13 -3.68 7.55
N SER A 118 3.07 -3.44 6.64
CA SER A 118 4.49 -3.34 6.95
C SER A 118 4.76 -2.12 7.84
N GLU A 119 5.69 -2.22 8.77
CA GLU A 119 6.16 -1.06 9.55
C GLU A 119 6.78 0.03 8.66
N HIS A 120 7.22 -0.34 7.47
CA HIS A 120 7.77 0.58 6.45
C HIS A 120 6.70 1.18 5.54
N SER A 121 5.44 0.79 5.66
CA SER A 121 4.33 1.36 4.89
C SER A 121 4.05 2.81 5.27
N VAL A 122 3.45 3.56 4.35
CA VAL A 122 3.00 4.94 4.60
C VAL A 122 2.08 5.00 5.81
N ILE A 123 1.16 4.03 5.92
CA ILE A 123 0.17 3.97 7.01
C ILE A 123 0.85 3.86 8.37
N MET A 124 1.73 2.86 8.55
CA MET A 124 2.41 2.64 9.82
C MET A 124 3.38 3.78 10.17
N LYS A 125 4.10 4.31 9.18
CA LYS A 125 4.93 5.52 9.39
C LYS A 125 4.11 6.70 9.88
N SER A 126 2.96 6.95 9.26
CA SER A 126 2.09 8.08 9.62
C SER A 126 1.47 7.90 11.01
N ILE A 127 1.00 6.71 11.36
CA ILE A 127 0.51 6.39 12.70
C ILE A 127 1.62 6.58 13.74
N ASN A 128 2.83 6.08 13.47
CA ASN A 128 3.97 6.26 14.35
C ASN A 128 4.37 7.73 14.55
N LEU A 129 4.20 8.57 13.53
CA LEU A 129 4.41 10.02 13.67
C LEU A 129 3.34 10.67 14.55
N VAL A 130 2.08 10.27 14.42
CA VAL A 130 0.98 10.75 15.28
C VAL A 130 1.20 10.33 16.73
N LEU A 131 1.56 9.08 16.98
CA LEU A 131 1.80 8.56 18.32
C LEU A 131 2.99 9.20 19.04
N LYS A 132 3.88 9.87 18.32
CA LYS A 132 5.00 10.66 18.86
C LYS A 132 4.62 12.11 19.21
N GLN A 133 3.42 12.58 18.82
CA GLN A 133 2.97 13.91 19.17
C GLN A 133 2.67 14.02 20.66
N PRO A 134 2.69 15.23 21.24
CA PRO A 134 2.23 15.45 22.61
C PRO A 134 0.82 14.88 22.81
N PRO A 135 0.52 14.31 23.99
CA PRO A 135 -0.79 13.74 24.24
C PRO A 135 -1.86 14.83 24.13
N PRO A 136 -2.96 14.59 23.38
CA PRO A 136 -4.04 15.56 23.25
C PRO A 136 -4.77 15.76 24.58
N GLU A 137 -5.49 16.88 24.72
CA GLU A 137 -6.36 17.09 25.89
C GLU A 137 -7.71 16.39 25.73
N ASP A 138 -8.21 16.25 24.50
CA ASP A 138 -9.50 15.65 24.17
C ASP A 138 -9.57 14.16 24.54
N GLY A 139 -10.63 13.76 25.26
CA GLY A 139 -10.81 12.41 25.76
C GLY A 139 -11.04 11.36 24.69
N ILE A 140 -11.77 11.70 23.61
CA ILE A 140 -12.05 10.78 22.48
C ILE A 140 -10.75 10.53 21.72
N LEU A 141 -9.96 11.58 21.49
CA LEU A 141 -8.69 11.45 20.80
C LEU A 141 -7.66 10.65 21.63
N LYS A 142 -7.63 10.83 22.96
CA LYS A 142 -6.83 9.96 23.85
C LYS A 142 -7.19 8.49 23.70
N GLU A 143 -8.49 8.16 23.75
CA GLU A 143 -8.98 6.79 23.57
C GLU A 143 -8.60 6.24 22.19
N ALA A 144 -8.73 7.06 21.13
CA ALA A 144 -8.34 6.69 19.78
C ALA A 144 -6.85 6.37 19.65
N LEU A 145 -5.98 7.20 20.25
CA LEU A 145 -4.53 6.95 20.22
C LEU A 145 -4.14 5.69 21.02
N GLU A 146 -4.84 5.35 22.09
CA GLU A 146 -4.61 4.07 22.78
C GLU A 146 -5.04 2.86 21.92
N VAL A 147 -6.13 2.96 21.16
CA VAL A 147 -6.51 1.92 20.18
C VAL A 147 -5.42 1.75 19.11
N LEU A 148 -4.92 2.86 18.53
CA LEU A 148 -3.87 2.82 17.53
C LEU A 148 -2.54 2.29 18.07
N LYS A 149 -2.18 2.62 19.28
CA LYS A 149 -0.97 2.14 19.96
C LYS A 149 -0.97 0.63 20.17
N ASN A 150 -2.14 0.05 20.43
CA ASN A 150 -2.32 -1.38 20.63
C ASN A 150 -2.60 -2.15 19.32
N TRP A 151 -2.81 -1.45 18.22
CA TRP A 151 -3.04 -2.08 16.93
C TRP A 151 -1.72 -2.60 16.31
N ASP A 152 -1.69 -3.86 15.94
CA ASP A 152 -0.51 -4.56 15.43
C ASP A 152 -0.31 -4.50 13.90
N GLY A 153 -1.07 -3.62 13.23
CA GLY A 153 -1.06 -3.49 11.76
C GLY A 153 -1.89 -4.54 11.03
N ASP A 154 -2.48 -5.52 11.73
CA ASP A 154 -3.34 -6.50 11.10
C ASP A 154 -4.70 -5.91 10.69
N THR A 155 -5.15 -6.32 9.50
CA THR A 155 -6.45 -5.93 8.95
C THR A 155 -7.39 -7.12 8.79
N GLY A 156 -7.15 -8.18 9.53
CA GLY A 156 -8.03 -9.34 9.60
C GLY A 156 -9.44 -8.98 10.08
N PRO A 157 -10.41 -9.88 9.89
CA PRO A 157 -11.82 -9.61 10.24
C PRO A 157 -12.03 -9.23 11.71
N GLU A 158 -11.21 -9.79 12.61
CA GLU A 158 -11.33 -9.58 14.06
C GLU A 158 -10.51 -8.39 14.56
N SER A 159 -9.74 -7.72 13.71
CA SER A 159 -8.90 -6.59 14.10
C SER A 159 -9.73 -5.43 14.65
N GLU A 160 -9.38 -4.94 15.83
CA GLU A 160 -10.10 -3.89 16.54
C GLU A 160 -9.58 -2.47 16.27
N GLY A 161 -8.40 -2.30 15.65
CA GLY A 161 -7.86 -0.98 15.27
C GLY A 161 -8.13 -0.58 13.82
N THR A 162 -8.38 -1.54 12.95
CA THR A 162 -8.46 -1.33 11.50
C THR A 162 -9.58 -0.37 11.09
N ALA A 163 -10.74 -0.42 11.75
CA ALA A 163 -11.84 0.49 11.44
C ALA A 163 -11.43 1.96 11.58
N LEU A 164 -10.78 2.30 12.69
CA LEU A 164 -10.28 3.65 12.96
C LEU A 164 -9.25 4.09 11.92
N VAL A 165 -8.28 3.21 11.59
CA VAL A 165 -7.25 3.48 10.59
C VAL A 165 -7.85 3.71 9.21
N VAL A 166 -8.66 2.78 8.71
CA VAL A 166 -9.21 2.85 7.34
C VAL A 166 -10.13 4.06 7.14
N LEU A 167 -10.94 4.39 8.15
CA LEU A 167 -11.81 5.56 8.06
C LEU A 167 -11.04 6.89 8.10
N SER A 168 -9.84 6.91 8.66
CA SER A 168 -8.97 8.09 8.69
C SER A 168 -8.14 8.29 7.41
N MET A 169 -8.04 7.27 6.54
CA MET A 169 -7.23 7.32 5.33
C MET A 169 -8.00 7.93 4.15
N ARG A 170 -7.24 8.47 3.18
CA ARG A 170 -7.74 8.97 1.89
C ARG A 170 -7.02 8.24 0.75
N PRO A 171 -7.64 8.09 -0.43
CA PRO A 171 -6.97 7.47 -1.58
C PRO A 171 -5.67 8.17 -2.01
N SER A 172 -5.58 9.49 -1.81
CA SER A 172 -4.37 10.28 -2.12
C SER A 172 -3.17 9.92 -1.25
N ASP A 173 -3.41 9.40 -0.05
CA ASP A 173 -2.35 9.13 0.92
C ASP A 173 -1.40 8.01 0.44
N ALA A 174 -1.85 7.16 -0.46
CA ALA A 174 -1.03 6.08 -1.02
C ALA A 174 0.19 6.56 -1.82
N ASN A 175 0.17 7.80 -2.30
CA ASN A 175 1.27 8.39 -3.08
C ASN A 175 2.21 9.26 -2.23
N GLU A 176 1.95 9.38 -0.94
CA GLU A 176 2.76 10.17 -0.01
C GLU A 176 3.87 9.32 0.62
N LEU A 177 4.90 9.96 1.15
CA LEU A 177 5.92 9.30 1.98
C LEU A 177 5.46 9.11 3.42
N SER A 178 4.65 10.05 3.89
CA SER A 178 3.93 10.03 5.17
C SER A 178 2.81 11.08 5.13
N ILE A 179 1.78 10.91 5.94
CA ILE A 179 0.71 11.89 6.11
C ILE A 179 1.15 12.87 7.20
N ASP A 180 0.88 14.17 7.00
CA ASP A 180 1.12 15.17 8.03
C ASP A 180 0.38 14.80 9.33
N PRO A 181 1.08 14.74 10.49
CA PRO A 181 0.48 14.30 11.74
C PRO A 181 -0.72 15.13 12.18
N SER A 182 -0.75 16.44 11.93
CA SER A 182 -1.88 17.30 12.32
C SER A 182 -3.12 16.98 11.50
N ILE A 183 -2.96 16.81 10.20
CA ILE A 183 -4.04 16.42 9.30
C ILE A 183 -4.57 15.02 9.66
N LEU A 184 -3.67 14.10 9.98
CA LEU A 184 -4.06 12.75 10.35
C LEU A 184 -4.76 12.71 11.72
N LEU A 185 -4.34 13.52 12.69
CA LEU A 185 -5.01 13.66 13.98
C LEU A 185 -6.45 14.14 13.85
N ASP A 186 -6.70 15.15 13.02
CA ASP A 186 -8.07 15.63 12.74
C ASP A 186 -8.94 14.54 12.14
N ARG A 187 -8.41 13.77 11.18
CA ARG A 187 -9.12 12.65 10.56
C ARG A 187 -9.38 11.50 11.53
N ILE A 188 -8.42 11.22 12.43
CA ILE A 188 -8.58 10.21 13.49
C ILE A 188 -9.68 10.65 14.45
N TYR A 189 -9.71 11.93 14.83
CA TYR A 189 -10.77 12.48 15.68
C TYR A 189 -12.15 12.32 15.05
N ASP A 190 -12.33 12.74 13.80
CA ASP A 190 -13.59 12.60 13.06
C ASP A 190 -14.05 11.14 12.98
N SER A 191 -13.12 10.24 12.69
CA SER A 191 -13.39 8.79 12.61
C SER A 191 -13.74 8.21 13.97
N ALA A 192 -13.07 8.65 15.04
CA ALA A 192 -13.36 8.25 16.41
C ALA A 192 -14.75 8.71 16.86
N VAL A 193 -15.11 9.97 16.59
CA VAL A 193 -16.45 10.51 16.88
C VAL A 193 -17.51 9.70 16.13
N LEU A 194 -17.27 9.38 14.85
CA LEU A 194 -18.19 8.56 14.05
C LEU A 194 -18.37 7.16 14.65
N LEU A 195 -17.27 6.45 14.93
CA LEU A 195 -17.32 5.10 15.53
C LEU A 195 -18.00 5.10 16.89
N LYS A 196 -17.68 6.06 17.75
CA LYS A 196 -18.31 6.19 19.09
C LYS A 196 -19.80 6.44 18.99
N LYS A 197 -20.22 7.29 18.06
CA LYS A 197 -21.64 7.60 17.82
C LYS A 197 -22.43 6.37 17.34
N ILE A 198 -21.84 5.55 16.47
CA ILE A 198 -22.54 4.43 15.82
C ILE A 198 -22.47 3.16 16.66
N TYR A 199 -21.29 2.84 17.17
CA TYR A 199 -21.02 1.56 17.82
C TYR A 199 -20.80 1.66 19.33
N GLY A 200 -20.75 2.88 19.90
CA GLY A 200 -20.49 3.12 21.32
C GLY A 200 -19.03 2.89 21.77
N ARG A 201 -18.17 2.44 20.85
CA ARG A 201 -16.75 2.09 21.09
C ARG A 201 -15.89 2.42 19.88
N LEU A 202 -14.56 2.49 20.04
CA LEU A 202 -13.61 2.77 18.96
C LEU A 202 -12.94 1.50 18.41
N ASP A 203 -12.74 0.52 19.25
CA ASP A 203 -12.11 -0.78 19.00
C ASP A 203 -13.12 -1.78 18.38
N VAL A 204 -13.82 -1.33 17.34
CA VAL A 204 -14.85 -2.14 16.66
C VAL A 204 -14.17 -3.21 15.78
N PRO A 205 -14.49 -4.52 15.95
CA PRO A 205 -13.97 -5.55 15.05
C PRO A 205 -14.25 -5.22 13.59
N TRP A 206 -13.22 -5.29 12.75
CA TRP A 206 -13.26 -4.82 11.37
C TRP A 206 -14.39 -5.45 10.55
N LYS A 207 -14.67 -6.73 10.76
CA LYS A 207 -15.78 -7.46 10.12
C LYS A 207 -17.16 -6.84 10.34
N ILE A 208 -17.35 -6.07 11.41
CA ILE A 208 -18.64 -5.39 11.68
C ILE A 208 -18.80 -4.19 10.76
N VAL A 209 -17.69 -3.49 10.48
CA VAL A 209 -17.67 -2.27 9.67
C VAL A 209 -17.52 -2.58 8.18
N ASN A 210 -16.70 -3.58 7.84
CA ASN A 210 -16.38 -3.95 6.45
C ASN A 210 -17.13 -5.20 6.02
N ARG A 211 -18.09 -5.04 5.09
CA ARG A 211 -19.04 -6.09 4.71
C ARG A 211 -19.05 -6.35 3.20
N LEU A 212 -19.08 -7.62 2.81
CA LEU A 212 -19.50 -8.05 1.47
C LEU A 212 -21.02 -8.27 1.49
N VAL A 213 -21.75 -7.48 0.72
CA VAL A 213 -23.19 -7.61 0.59
C VAL A 213 -23.57 -7.88 -0.86
N ARG A 214 -24.13 -9.05 -1.13
CA ARG A 214 -24.57 -9.43 -2.47
C ARG A 214 -25.81 -10.33 -2.40
N GLY A 215 -26.95 -9.80 -2.83
CA GLY A 215 -28.22 -10.51 -2.71
C GLY A 215 -28.56 -10.79 -1.24
N THR A 216 -28.66 -12.05 -0.88
CA THR A 216 -28.93 -12.50 0.50
C THR A 216 -27.66 -12.70 1.34
N MET A 217 -26.49 -12.57 0.73
CA MET A 217 -25.20 -12.70 1.45
C MET A 217 -24.86 -11.38 2.15
N ASP A 218 -24.46 -11.48 3.41
CA ASP A 218 -23.91 -10.39 4.21
C ASP A 218 -22.80 -10.94 5.12
N ILE A 219 -21.54 -10.78 4.67
CA ILE A 219 -20.37 -11.42 5.28
C ILE A 219 -19.39 -10.34 5.71
N GLY A 220 -18.90 -10.42 6.97
CA GLY A 220 -17.83 -9.59 7.47
C GLY A 220 -16.49 -10.00 6.87
N LEU A 221 -15.71 -9.03 6.39
CA LEU A 221 -14.44 -9.26 5.73
C LEU A 221 -13.30 -8.52 6.40
N GLY A 222 -12.10 -9.09 6.24
CA GLY A 222 -10.82 -8.42 6.47
C GLY A 222 -10.33 -7.67 5.24
N GLY A 223 -9.07 -7.19 5.32
CA GLY A 223 -8.40 -6.44 4.27
C GLY A 223 -8.67 -4.94 4.31
N ALA A 224 -7.74 -4.17 3.76
CA ALA A 224 -7.74 -2.71 3.80
C ALA A 224 -7.09 -2.13 2.52
N PRO A 225 -7.07 -0.80 2.33
CA PRO A 225 -6.31 -0.19 1.24
C PRO A 225 -4.86 -0.66 1.22
N ASP A 226 -4.35 -1.03 0.04
CA ASP A 226 -3.02 -1.58 -0.19
C ASP A 226 -2.67 -2.86 0.60
N VAL A 227 -3.69 -3.59 1.02
CA VAL A 227 -3.62 -4.92 1.62
C VAL A 227 -4.51 -5.86 0.80
N LEU A 228 -4.31 -7.18 0.91
CA LEU A 228 -5.20 -8.15 0.27
C LEU A 228 -6.64 -7.93 0.76
N ARG A 229 -7.57 -7.70 -0.16
CA ARG A 229 -9.00 -7.52 0.13
C ARG A 229 -9.88 -8.03 -0.99
N ALA A 230 -11.04 -8.55 -0.64
CA ALA A 230 -11.98 -9.08 -1.60
C ALA A 230 -12.86 -8.00 -2.24
N VAL A 231 -13.18 -6.93 -1.51
CA VAL A 231 -14.10 -5.88 -1.96
C VAL A 231 -13.63 -4.47 -1.56
N TYR A 232 -14.10 -3.48 -2.32
CA TYR A 232 -13.97 -2.06 -2.03
C TYR A 232 -15.32 -1.54 -1.55
N GLY A 233 -15.50 -1.49 -0.22
CA GLY A 233 -16.74 -1.02 0.38
C GLY A 233 -16.93 0.49 0.26
N ARG A 234 -18.20 0.90 0.15
CA ARG A 234 -18.63 2.29 0.29
C ARG A 234 -19.42 2.43 1.58
N TRP A 235 -19.31 3.59 2.23
CA TRP A 235 -20.12 3.89 3.41
C TRP A 235 -21.59 3.98 3.02
N THR A 236 -22.44 3.26 3.75
CA THR A 236 -23.88 3.17 3.47
C THR A 236 -24.72 3.79 4.59
N ASP A 237 -26.03 3.93 4.35
CA ASP A 237 -27.02 4.36 5.34
C ASP A 237 -27.19 3.38 6.53
N LYS A 238 -26.69 2.16 6.40
CA LYS A 238 -26.59 1.18 7.49
C LYS A 238 -25.38 1.42 8.41
N ASN A 239 -24.68 2.55 8.25
CA ASN A 239 -23.51 2.93 9.04
C ASN A 239 -22.35 1.92 9.01
N ARG A 240 -22.08 1.35 7.84
CA ARG A 240 -20.99 0.42 7.59
C ARG A 240 -20.54 0.50 6.12
N LEU A 241 -19.36 -0.06 5.82
CA LEU A 241 -18.87 -0.21 4.46
C LEU A 241 -19.49 -1.46 3.83
N GLU A 242 -20.14 -1.31 2.68
CA GLU A 242 -20.68 -2.43 1.89
C GLU A 242 -20.06 -2.43 0.49
N GLY A 243 -19.62 -3.60 0.00
CA GLY A 243 -19.07 -3.81 -1.33
C GLY A 243 -19.48 -5.13 -1.96
#